data_b592b3cb54172ff1d3c69e3dd4b00107
#
_entry.id   b592b3cb54172ff1d3c69e3dd4b00107
#
_cell.length_a   1.000
_cell.length_b   1.000
_cell.length_c   1.000
_cell.angle_alpha   90.00
_cell.angle_beta   90.00
_cell.angle_gamma   90.00
#
_symmetry.space_group_name_H-M   'P 1'
#
loop_
_entity.id
_entity.type
_entity.pdbx_description
1 polymer ?
#
loop_
_entity_poly.entity_id
_entity_poly.type
_entity_poly.pdbx_seq_one_letter_code
_entity_poly.pdbx_strand_id
1 'polypeptide(L)'
;MGIPVKLEVFEGPLDLLLHLIDKNKVDIYDIPIVEITNQYMEYIQEMQKKDLNVMSEFLLMAATLLDIKCRMLLPAEVNEEGEEEDPRQELVEQLLQYKMYKYMSYELRDRQMDGERLMFKQETLPDEIKEYQEPVNLDVLLDGVTLSR
;
A
#
# COMPACT_ATOMS: atom_id res chain seq x y z
N MET A 1 -25.46 12.95 -4.74
CA MET A 1 -25.42 12.74 -4.08
C MET A 1 -25.30 11.86 -3.49
N GLY A 2 -25.06 11.53 -3.24
CA GLY A 2 -25.08 10.92 -2.55
C GLY A 2 -24.78 9.70 -1.96
N ILE A 3 -24.02 9.01 -2.28
CA ILE A 3 -23.60 7.84 -1.57
C ILE A 3 -22.96 8.33 -0.30
N PRO A 4 -23.55 7.99 0.86
CA PRO A 4 -22.80 8.22 2.07
C PRO A 4 -21.54 7.42 1.91
N VAL A 5 -20.52 8.09 1.56
CA VAL A 5 -19.21 7.48 1.54
C VAL A 5 -18.95 7.11 2.98
N LYS A 6 -19.16 5.85 3.31
CA LYS A 6 -18.41 5.29 4.38
C LYS A 6 -16.97 5.57 4.00
N LEU A 7 -16.40 6.54 4.64
CA LEU A 7 -15.00 6.80 4.46
C LEU A 7 -14.27 5.57 4.92
N GLU A 8 -13.98 4.71 3.98
CA GLU A 8 -13.09 3.60 4.24
C GLU A 8 -11.78 4.19 4.72
N VAL A 9 -11.29 3.66 5.81
CA VAL A 9 -10.01 4.07 6.37
C VAL A 9 -8.93 3.40 5.52
N PHE A 10 -8.27 4.19 4.70
CA PHE A 10 -7.13 3.71 3.93
C PHE A 10 -5.86 3.81 4.76
N GLU A 11 -5.01 2.80 4.66
CA GLU A 11 -3.73 2.76 5.38
C GLU A 11 -2.76 3.81 4.87
N GLY A 12 -2.92 4.26 3.64
CA GLY A 12 -2.08 5.27 3.05
C GLY A 12 -2.49 5.58 1.62
N PRO A 13 -1.78 6.49 0.94
CA PRO A 13 -2.15 6.89 -0.41
C PRO A 13 -2.07 5.77 -1.43
N LEU A 14 -1.14 4.83 -1.29
CA LEU A 14 -1.06 3.69 -2.20
C LEU A 14 -2.27 2.78 -2.07
N ASP A 15 -2.78 2.61 -0.85
CA ASP A 15 -4.00 1.84 -0.60
C ASP A 15 -5.21 2.47 -1.29
N LEU A 16 -5.33 3.80 -1.18
CA LEU A 16 -6.39 4.54 -1.86
C LEU A 16 -6.27 4.39 -3.38
N LEU A 17 -5.08 4.49 -3.94
CA LEU A 17 -4.86 4.32 -5.37
C LEU A 17 -5.24 2.93 -5.85
N LEU A 18 -4.87 1.89 -5.11
CA LEU A 18 -5.27 0.52 -5.44
C LEU A 18 -6.78 0.37 -5.43
N HIS A 19 -7.44 0.97 -4.46
CA HIS A 19 -8.90 0.97 -4.39
C HIS A 19 -9.53 1.62 -5.63
N LEU A 20 -9.01 2.77 -6.06
CA LEU A 20 -9.50 3.46 -7.25
C LEU A 20 -9.24 2.65 -8.53
N ILE A 21 -8.08 2.01 -8.62
CA ILE A 21 -7.75 1.15 -9.76
C ILE A 21 -8.73 -0.03 -9.84
N ASP A 22 -9.00 -0.68 -8.73
CA ASP A 22 -9.95 -1.79 -8.67
C ASP A 22 -11.38 -1.33 -8.96
N LYS A 23 -11.76 -0.19 -8.40
CA LYS A 23 -13.11 0.37 -8.60
C LYS A 23 -13.38 0.70 -10.05
N ASN A 24 -12.38 1.23 -10.75
CA ASN A 24 -12.50 1.61 -12.15
C ASN A 24 -12.19 0.45 -13.10
N LYS A 25 -11.76 -0.69 -12.59
CA LYS A 25 -11.39 -1.88 -13.37
C LYS A 25 -10.35 -1.57 -14.44
N VAL A 26 -9.37 -0.75 -14.10
CA VAL A 26 -8.29 -0.38 -15.01
C VAL A 26 -7.06 -1.23 -14.74
N ASP A 27 -6.18 -1.31 -15.73
CA ASP A 27 -4.94 -2.07 -15.63
C ASP A 27 -3.91 -1.29 -14.83
N ILE A 28 -3.34 -1.93 -13.82
CA ILE A 28 -2.29 -1.32 -12.99
C ILE A 28 -1.03 -1.00 -13.80
N TYR A 29 -0.80 -1.73 -14.90
CA TYR A 29 0.33 -1.48 -15.80
C TYR A 29 0.06 -0.35 -16.79
N ASP A 30 -1.19 0.12 -16.89
CA ASP A 30 -1.56 1.19 -17.80
C ASP A 30 -2.65 2.05 -17.17
N ILE A 31 -2.24 2.82 -16.17
CA ILE A 31 -3.14 3.64 -15.36
C ILE A 31 -3.58 4.87 -16.15
N PRO A 32 -4.89 5.12 -16.32
CA PRO A 32 -5.37 6.38 -16.89
C PRO A 32 -5.20 7.49 -15.87
N ILE A 33 -4.04 8.14 -15.91
CA ILE A 33 -3.58 9.02 -14.84
C ILE A 33 -4.49 10.23 -14.61
N VAL A 34 -5.08 10.78 -15.67
CA VAL A 34 -5.96 11.95 -15.56
C VAL A 34 -7.20 11.61 -14.73
N GLU A 35 -7.86 10.50 -15.06
CA GLU A 35 -9.07 10.07 -14.37
C GLU A 35 -8.80 9.67 -12.93
N ILE A 36 -7.75 8.90 -12.72
CA ILE A 36 -7.39 8.43 -11.37
C ILE A 36 -6.98 9.62 -10.50
N THR A 37 -6.22 10.57 -11.04
CA THR A 37 -5.83 11.77 -10.31
C THR A 37 -7.05 12.57 -9.88
N ASN A 38 -8.01 12.77 -10.77
CA ASN A 38 -9.23 13.51 -10.45
C ASN A 38 -10.02 12.85 -9.33
N GLN A 39 -10.18 11.53 -9.39
CA GLN A 39 -10.89 10.77 -8.35
C GLN A 39 -10.12 10.80 -7.04
N TYR A 40 -8.80 10.69 -7.09
CA TYR A 40 -7.95 10.79 -5.91
C TYR A 40 -8.13 12.15 -5.22
N MET A 41 -8.14 13.23 -5.99
CA MET A 41 -8.34 14.57 -5.44
C MET A 41 -9.71 14.74 -4.77
N GLU A 42 -10.75 14.15 -5.33
CA GLU A 42 -12.08 14.15 -4.71
C GLU A 42 -12.08 13.47 -3.34
N TYR A 43 -11.43 12.31 -3.25
CA TYR A 43 -11.31 11.58 -1.98
C TYR A 43 -10.55 12.41 -0.94
N ILE A 44 -9.46 13.07 -1.34
CA ILE A 44 -8.67 13.89 -0.42
C ILE A 44 -9.51 15.05 0.11
N GLN A 45 -10.30 15.70 -0.73
CA GLN A 45 -11.14 16.82 -0.32
C GLN A 45 -12.13 16.39 0.77
N GLU A 46 -12.69 15.19 0.64
CA GLU A 46 -13.58 14.65 1.65
C GLU A 46 -12.83 14.28 2.94
N MET A 47 -11.61 13.77 2.81
CA MET A 47 -10.80 13.40 3.96
C MET A 47 -10.29 14.60 4.74
N GLN A 48 -10.02 15.73 4.09
CA GLN A 48 -9.53 16.94 4.75
C GLN A 48 -10.45 17.44 5.85
N LYS A 49 -11.71 17.14 5.75
CA LYS A 49 -12.70 17.53 6.75
C LYS A 49 -12.56 16.79 8.06
N LYS A 50 -11.78 15.71 8.12
CA LYS A 50 -11.74 14.82 9.27
C LYS A 50 -10.45 14.89 10.09
N ASP A 51 -9.27 14.83 9.50
CA ASP A 51 -8.01 14.84 10.25
C ASP A 51 -6.85 15.35 9.41
N LEU A 52 -6.29 16.49 9.83
CA LEU A 52 -5.19 17.13 9.14
C LEU A 52 -3.86 16.39 9.30
N ASN A 53 -3.69 15.63 10.38
CA ASN A 53 -2.42 14.97 10.65
C ASN A 53 -2.15 13.76 9.74
N VAL A 54 -3.21 13.08 9.33
CA VAL A 54 -3.12 11.93 8.42
C VAL A 54 -2.95 12.37 6.97
N MET A 55 -3.23 13.65 6.68
CA MET A 55 -3.30 14.15 5.32
C MET A 55 -1.95 14.38 4.65
N SER A 56 -0.86 14.49 5.42
CA SER A 56 0.44 14.87 4.84
C SER A 56 0.92 13.89 3.76
N GLU A 57 0.80 12.58 4.01
CA GLU A 57 1.19 11.55 3.04
C GLU A 57 0.28 11.57 1.81
N PHE A 58 -1.02 11.77 2.02
CA PHE A 58 -1.97 11.86 0.92
C PHE A 58 -1.73 13.09 0.05
N LEU A 59 -1.38 14.21 0.66
CA LEU A 59 -1.06 15.44 -0.08
C LEU A 59 0.25 15.30 -0.87
N LEU A 60 1.23 14.62 -0.31
CA LEU A 60 2.48 14.33 -1.02
C LEU A 60 2.21 13.48 -2.26
N MET A 61 1.38 12.45 -2.12
CA MET A 61 0.99 11.64 -3.28
C MET A 61 0.20 12.45 -4.30
N ALA A 62 -0.68 13.36 -3.85
CA ALA A 62 -1.41 14.25 -4.75
C ALA A 62 -0.44 15.07 -5.61
N ALA A 63 0.62 15.62 -5.01
CA ALA A 63 1.65 16.33 -5.73
C ALA A 63 2.35 15.45 -6.76
N THR A 64 2.65 14.21 -6.38
CA THR A 64 3.24 13.21 -7.29
C THR A 64 2.32 12.93 -8.48
N LEU A 65 1.03 12.71 -8.23
CA LEU A 65 0.05 12.45 -9.29
C LEU A 65 -0.09 13.64 -10.23
N LEU A 66 -0.11 14.86 -9.68
CA LEU A 66 -0.18 16.07 -10.50
C LEU A 66 1.06 16.25 -11.36
N ASP A 67 2.24 15.91 -10.81
CA ASP A 67 3.49 15.94 -11.56
C ASP A 67 3.45 14.92 -12.72
N ILE A 68 3.03 13.70 -12.45
CA ILE A 68 2.90 12.66 -13.48
C ILE A 68 1.90 13.10 -14.55
N LYS A 69 0.77 13.65 -14.14
CA LYS A 69 -0.26 14.15 -15.06
C LYS A 69 0.33 15.21 -15.98
N CYS A 70 1.08 16.16 -15.44
CA CYS A 70 1.74 17.19 -16.24
C CYS A 70 2.71 16.59 -17.25
N ARG A 71 3.53 15.63 -16.83
CA ARG A 71 4.47 14.96 -17.72
C ARG A 71 3.77 14.17 -18.81
N MET A 72 2.65 13.53 -18.50
CA MET A 72 1.87 12.78 -19.49
C MET A 72 1.24 13.69 -20.55
N LEU A 73 0.95 14.94 -20.20
CA LEU A 73 0.37 15.92 -21.13
C LEU A 73 1.41 16.67 -21.94
N LEU A 74 2.68 16.58 -21.58
CA LEU A 74 3.79 17.17 -22.30
C LEU A 74 4.39 16.19 -23.30
N PRO A 75 5.19 16.66 -24.28
CA PRO A 75 5.91 15.77 -25.15
C PRO A 75 6.80 14.81 -24.35
N ALA A 76 6.89 13.56 -24.80
CA ALA A 76 7.63 12.52 -24.08
C ALA A 76 9.10 12.91 -23.91
N GLU A 77 9.57 12.77 -22.67
CA GLU A 77 10.98 12.95 -22.37
C GLU A 77 11.74 11.68 -22.78
N VAL A 78 12.92 11.90 -23.33
CA VAL A 78 13.77 10.82 -23.81
C VAL A 78 14.93 10.68 -22.84
N ASN A 79 15.23 9.45 -22.41
CA ASN A 79 16.37 9.19 -21.54
C ASN A 79 17.70 9.24 -22.32
N GLU A 80 18.81 9.06 -21.62
CA GLU A 80 20.15 9.12 -22.22
C GLU A 80 20.33 8.08 -23.33
N GLU A 81 19.57 6.98 -23.31
CA GLU A 81 19.62 5.92 -24.28
C GLU A 81 18.70 6.14 -25.50
N GLY A 82 17.96 7.25 -25.49
CA GLY A 82 17.05 7.58 -26.58
C GLY A 82 15.68 6.91 -26.46
N GLU A 83 15.37 6.32 -25.33
CA GLU A 83 14.08 5.67 -25.07
C GLU A 83 13.13 6.63 -24.38
N GLU A 84 11.85 6.56 -24.75
CA GLU A 84 10.81 7.33 -24.06
C GLU A 84 10.58 6.76 -22.66
N GLU A 85 10.66 7.62 -21.65
CA GLU A 85 10.36 7.24 -20.30
C GLU A 85 8.88 7.49 -20.01
N ASP A 86 8.22 6.46 -19.46
CA ASP A 86 6.86 6.59 -18.97
C ASP A 86 6.90 7.17 -17.55
N PRO A 87 6.36 8.38 -17.32
CA PRO A 87 6.39 8.99 -16.00
C PRO A 87 5.60 8.22 -14.95
N ARG A 88 4.76 7.28 -15.35
CA ARG A 88 3.98 6.43 -14.43
C ARG A 88 4.75 5.23 -13.90
N GLN A 89 5.91 4.92 -14.47
CA GLN A 89 6.61 3.65 -14.20
C GLN A 89 6.95 3.47 -12.72
N GLU A 90 7.48 4.50 -12.10
CA GLU A 90 7.84 4.46 -10.68
C GLU A 90 6.61 4.25 -9.79
N LEU A 91 5.52 4.91 -10.12
CA LEU A 91 4.27 4.74 -9.39
C LEU A 91 3.73 3.31 -9.54
N VAL A 92 3.77 2.75 -10.73
CA VAL A 92 3.34 1.37 -10.98
C VAL A 92 4.16 0.39 -10.14
N GLU A 93 5.47 0.58 -10.08
CA GLU A 93 6.35 -0.26 -9.26
C GLU A 93 5.99 -0.18 -7.77
N GLN A 94 5.74 1.03 -7.28
CA GLN A 94 5.34 1.23 -5.89
C GLN A 94 4.00 0.56 -5.59
N LEU A 95 3.04 0.68 -6.50
CA LEU A 95 1.72 0.06 -6.34
C LEU A 95 1.81 -1.46 -6.34
N LEU A 96 2.63 -2.04 -7.22
CA LEU A 96 2.83 -3.48 -7.28
C LEU A 96 3.48 -4.00 -5.99
N GLN A 97 4.49 -3.30 -5.49
CA GLN A 97 5.15 -3.65 -4.23
C GLN A 97 4.18 -3.58 -3.06
N TYR A 98 3.37 -2.53 -3.02
CA TYR A 98 2.38 -2.38 -1.95
C TYR A 98 1.30 -3.46 -2.04
N LYS A 99 0.85 -3.78 -3.24
CA LYS A 99 -0.15 -4.84 -3.47
C LYS A 99 0.38 -6.19 -2.97
N MET A 100 1.64 -6.49 -3.25
CA MET A 100 2.29 -7.71 -2.78
C MET A 100 2.40 -7.72 -1.25
N TYR A 101 2.83 -6.61 -0.66
CA TYR A 101 2.90 -6.46 0.79
C TYR A 101 1.53 -6.70 1.44
N LYS A 102 0.50 -6.11 0.89
CA LYS A 102 -0.85 -6.25 1.40
C LYS A 102 -1.35 -7.69 1.31
N TYR A 103 -1.07 -8.36 0.20
CA TYR A 103 -1.40 -9.76 0.02
C TYR A 103 -0.70 -10.63 1.07
N MET A 104 0.59 -10.43 1.26
CA MET A 104 1.38 -11.18 2.26
C MET A 104 0.90 -10.90 3.68
N SER A 105 0.48 -9.67 3.96
CA SER A 105 -0.07 -9.29 5.25
C SER A 105 -1.35 -10.06 5.57
N TYR A 106 -2.23 -10.22 4.59
CA TYR A 106 -3.44 -11.02 4.77
C TYR A 106 -3.13 -12.50 4.94
N GLU A 107 -2.17 -13.03 4.20
CA GLU A 107 -1.72 -14.40 4.34
C GLU A 107 -1.16 -14.68 5.74
N LEU A 108 -0.35 -13.79 6.26
CA LEU A 108 0.20 -13.92 7.60
C LEU A 108 -0.89 -13.84 8.67
N ARG A 109 -1.87 -12.98 8.47
CA ARG A 109 -3.01 -12.87 9.39
C ARG A 109 -3.82 -14.15 9.41
N ASP A 110 -4.08 -14.74 8.26
CA ASP A 110 -4.80 -16.02 8.17
C ASP A 110 -4.03 -17.13 8.87
N ARG A 111 -2.74 -17.21 8.66
CA ARG A 111 -1.89 -18.19 9.33
C ARG A 111 -1.85 -17.96 10.84
N GLN A 112 -1.84 -16.74 11.28
CA GLN A 112 -1.88 -16.40 12.69
C GLN A 112 -3.21 -16.82 13.31
N MET A 113 -4.33 -16.60 12.63
CA MET A 113 -5.64 -17.05 13.08
C MET A 113 -5.72 -18.57 13.15
N ASP A 114 -5.19 -19.26 12.16
CA ASP A 114 -5.12 -20.72 12.18
C ASP A 114 -4.22 -21.23 13.31
N GLY A 115 -3.11 -20.56 13.53
CA GLY A 115 -2.21 -20.86 14.64
C GLY A 115 -2.89 -20.66 16.00
N GLU A 116 -3.63 -19.58 16.17
CA GLU A 116 -4.40 -19.32 17.38
C GLU A 116 -5.49 -20.39 17.59
N ARG A 117 -6.18 -20.79 16.53
CA ARG A 117 -7.16 -21.88 16.61
C ARG A 117 -6.53 -23.19 17.02
N LEU A 118 -5.37 -23.49 16.48
CA LEU A 118 -4.62 -24.70 16.86
C LEU A 118 -4.17 -24.64 18.31
N MET A 119 -3.75 -23.50 18.81
CA MET A 119 -3.38 -23.31 20.21
C MET A 119 -4.57 -23.48 21.16
N PHE A 120 -5.75 -23.03 20.76
CA PHE A 120 -6.95 -23.19 21.56
C PHE A 120 -7.48 -24.63 21.56
N LYS A 121 -7.19 -25.42 20.53
CA LYS A 121 -7.63 -26.82 20.44
C LYS A 121 -6.68 -27.79 21.10
N GLN A 122 -5.42 -27.42 21.25
CA GLN A 122 -4.40 -28.30 21.81
C GLN A 122 -3.83 -27.66 23.07
N GLU A 123 -4.31 -28.13 24.21
CA GLU A 123 -3.79 -27.69 25.50
C GLU A 123 -2.38 -28.19 25.77
N THR A 124 -1.91 -29.16 24.99
CA THR A 124 -0.57 -29.71 25.15
C THR A 124 0.20 -29.66 23.85
N LEU A 125 1.11 -28.72 23.77
CA LEU A 125 2.17 -28.78 22.77
C LEU A 125 3.14 -29.91 23.18
N PRO A 126 3.59 -30.72 22.22
CA PRO A 126 4.65 -31.68 22.52
C PRO A 126 5.84 -30.96 23.15
N ASP A 127 6.44 -31.61 24.13
CA ASP A 127 7.59 -31.04 24.88
C ASP A 127 8.73 -30.62 23.95
N GLU A 128 8.90 -31.32 22.84
CA GLU A 128 9.90 -31.00 21.82
C GLU A 128 9.68 -29.62 21.20
N ILE A 129 8.42 -29.24 21.00
CA ILE A 129 8.08 -27.92 20.45
C ILE A 129 8.24 -26.83 21.51
N LYS A 130 8.03 -27.15 22.77
CA LYS A 130 8.27 -26.21 23.88
C LYS A 130 9.75 -25.90 24.04
N GLU A 131 10.63 -26.86 23.78
CA GLU A 131 12.08 -26.63 23.78
C GLU A 131 12.51 -25.75 22.61
N TYR A 132 11.84 -25.88 21.45
CA TYR A 132 12.10 -25.04 20.28
C TYR A 132 11.52 -23.65 20.40
N GLN A 133 10.66 -23.44 21.36
CA GLN A 133 10.17 -22.11 21.68
C GLN A 133 11.03 -21.41 22.72
N GLU A 134 12.32 -21.72 22.76
CA GLU A 134 13.23 -20.87 23.48
C GLU A 134 13.00 -19.42 23.04
N PRO A 135 12.97 -18.51 24.00
CA PRO A 135 12.56 -17.16 23.69
C PRO A 135 13.45 -16.60 22.62
N VAL A 136 12.84 -16.42 21.47
CA VAL A 136 13.42 -15.56 20.47
C VAL A 136 13.75 -14.29 21.19
N ASN A 137 15.03 -14.01 21.33
CA ASN A 137 15.47 -12.82 22.01
C ASN A 137 14.98 -11.63 21.20
N LEU A 138 13.91 -11.01 21.67
CA LEU A 138 13.30 -9.85 21.01
C LEU A 138 14.31 -8.74 20.77
N ASP A 139 15.28 -8.61 21.65
CA ASP A 139 16.35 -7.62 21.52
C ASP A 139 17.21 -7.88 20.29
N VAL A 140 17.51 -9.14 19.99
CA VAL A 140 18.29 -9.52 18.79
C VAL A 140 17.49 -9.25 17.54
N LEU A 141 16.18 -9.54 17.54
CA LEU A 141 15.30 -9.25 16.42
C LEU A 141 15.14 -7.74 16.19
N LEU A 142 15.00 -6.97 17.27
CA LEU A 142 14.89 -5.52 17.19
C LEU A 142 16.21 -4.90 16.71
N ASP A 143 17.33 -5.39 17.15
CA ASP A 143 18.65 -4.96 16.68
C ASP A 143 18.83 -5.27 15.19
N GLY A 144 18.38 -6.44 14.76
CA GLY A 144 18.39 -6.81 13.34
C GLY A 144 17.53 -5.89 12.49
N VAL A 145 16.37 -5.48 12.99
CA VAL A 145 15.47 -4.55 12.28
C VAL A 145 16.07 -3.14 12.26
N THR A 146 16.69 -2.68 13.35
CA THR A 146 17.31 -1.35 13.39
C THR A 146 18.56 -1.28 12.53
N LEU A 147 19.30 -2.36 12.38
CA LEU A 147 20.49 -2.41 11.54
C LEU A 147 20.17 -2.45 10.04
N SER A 148 18.95 -2.84 9.68
CA SER A 148 18.54 -2.93 8.28
C SER A 148 17.97 -1.62 7.72
N ARG A 149 17.97 -0.55 8.50
CA ARG A 149 17.54 0.77 8.04
C ARG A 149 18.67 1.54 7.40
#